data_5270419d528633e9cdedcb6dd67c5e66
#
_entry.id   5270419d528633e9cdedcb6dd67c5e66
#
_cell.length_a   1.000
_cell.length_b   1.000
_cell.length_c   1.000
_cell.angle_alpha   90.00
_cell.angle_beta   90.00
_cell.angle_gamma   90.00
#
_symmetry.space_group_name_H-M   'P 1'
#
loop_
_entity.id
_entity.type
_entity.pdbx_description
1 polymer ?
#
loop_
_entity_poly.entity_id
_entity_poly.type
_entity_poly.pdbx_seq_one_letter_code
_entity_poly.pdbx_strand_id
1 'polypeptide(L)'
;MLSGGRTKIAELLKSTAFGTEVVVKGWVRTKRGNKNVAFIAVNDGSIIHNIQVVADVAKFDENLLKEITTGSCVKVAGTLVESLGSGQPVEIQASSIEIYGTADPETYPLQKKGHSLEFLREIAYLRPRTNTFGAVLRIRHAMAYAIHKYFNDHGFFYLHTPLITGSDAEGAGAMFGVTTLDLNDVPKTPEGAVDYSQDFFGKPCNLTVSGQLEGELGALALSQIYTFGPTFRAENSNPPRHLAEFWMIEPEVAFFELEDNMELAEDFLKYLIRYALDNCQDDLQFLAKMYDAELIGRLKFVVENDFVRLDYTEGIDILVRSGVKFEFPVSWGLDLQSEHERYLVERHFKKPVILINYPKEIKAFYMKQNDDGKTVRAMDVLFPKIGEIIGGSQREENLDKLRRRIEEVGVPEKDIWWYLDTRRWGSAPHSGFGLGFERLLLFVTGMGNIRDVIPFPRTPKNAEF
;
A
#
# COMPACT_ATOMS: atom_id res chain seq x y z
N MET A 1 -29.10 -7.78 4.40
CA MET A 1 -27.96 -7.24 3.64
C MET A 1 -28.26 -5.82 3.20
N LEU A 2 -27.29 -4.91 3.32
CA LEU A 2 -27.43 -3.53 2.83
C LEU A 2 -27.28 -3.52 1.30
N SER A 3 -28.37 -3.82 0.58
CA SER A 3 -28.32 -4.01 -0.89
C SER A 3 -28.70 -2.74 -1.68
N GLY A 4 -29.30 -1.73 -1.05
CA GLY A 4 -29.87 -0.58 -1.76
C GLY A 4 -30.87 -0.99 -2.83
N GLY A 5 -31.59 -2.12 -2.65
CA GLY A 5 -32.54 -2.68 -3.60
C GLY A 5 -31.88 -3.21 -4.88
N ARG A 6 -30.65 -3.74 -4.80
CA ARG A 6 -29.94 -4.38 -5.91
C ARG A 6 -29.25 -5.67 -5.47
N THR A 7 -28.96 -6.56 -6.41
CA THR A 7 -28.04 -7.67 -6.23
C THR A 7 -26.69 -7.30 -6.85
N LYS A 8 -25.58 -7.61 -6.16
CA LYS A 8 -24.24 -7.35 -6.69
C LYS A 8 -23.92 -8.25 -7.89
N ILE A 9 -23.24 -7.70 -8.88
CA ILE A 9 -22.83 -8.44 -10.07
C ILE A 9 -21.96 -9.64 -9.71
N ALA A 10 -21.07 -9.49 -8.73
CA ALA A 10 -20.24 -10.59 -8.22
C ALA A 10 -21.05 -11.79 -7.67
N GLU A 11 -22.23 -11.54 -7.13
CA GLU A 11 -23.16 -12.58 -6.64
C GLU A 11 -23.91 -13.22 -7.82
N LEU A 12 -24.41 -12.39 -8.77
CA LEU A 12 -25.16 -12.87 -9.93
C LEU A 12 -24.31 -13.77 -10.84
N LEU A 13 -23.05 -13.42 -11.08
CA LEU A 13 -22.16 -14.21 -11.94
C LEU A 13 -21.87 -15.62 -11.39
N LYS A 14 -22.17 -15.87 -10.11
CA LYS A 14 -22.06 -17.18 -9.46
C LYS A 14 -23.42 -17.86 -9.25
N SER A 15 -24.50 -17.18 -9.60
CA SER A 15 -25.86 -17.67 -9.35
C SER A 15 -26.31 -18.67 -10.41
N THR A 16 -27.02 -19.70 -9.96
CA THR A 16 -27.73 -20.66 -10.80
C THR A 16 -29.25 -20.54 -10.68
N ALA A 17 -29.73 -19.48 -10.01
CA ALA A 17 -31.15 -19.23 -9.80
C ALA A 17 -31.81 -18.61 -11.05
N PHE A 18 -31.76 -19.34 -12.16
CA PHE A 18 -32.37 -18.91 -13.42
C PHE A 18 -33.90 -18.75 -13.31
N GLY A 19 -34.44 -17.81 -14.06
CA GLY A 19 -35.87 -17.47 -14.03
C GLY A 19 -36.25 -16.52 -12.91
N THR A 20 -35.32 -16.09 -12.03
CA THR A 20 -35.61 -15.13 -10.96
C THR A 20 -35.50 -13.69 -11.45
N GLU A 21 -36.37 -12.81 -10.93
CA GLU A 21 -36.28 -11.38 -11.15
C GLU A 21 -35.15 -10.79 -10.31
N VAL A 22 -34.28 -10.02 -10.94
CA VAL A 22 -33.12 -9.37 -10.33
C VAL A 22 -33.05 -7.89 -10.68
N VAL A 23 -32.41 -7.11 -9.82
CA VAL A 23 -32.11 -5.71 -10.07
C VAL A 23 -30.60 -5.48 -9.96
N VAL A 24 -30.00 -4.91 -10.98
CA VAL A 24 -28.61 -4.42 -10.96
C VAL A 24 -28.59 -2.91 -11.13
N LYS A 25 -27.57 -2.27 -10.51
CA LYS A 25 -27.27 -0.85 -10.67
C LYS A 25 -25.76 -0.74 -10.94
N GLY A 26 -25.37 0.04 -11.94
CA GLY A 26 -23.95 0.15 -12.28
C GLY A 26 -23.71 1.04 -13.49
N TRP A 27 -22.47 1.03 -13.93
CA TRP A 27 -22.01 1.84 -15.05
C TRP A 27 -21.85 1.00 -16.31
N VAL A 28 -22.31 1.55 -17.42
CA VAL A 28 -22.21 0.94 -18.74
C VAL A 28 -20.76 0.96 -19.19
N ARG A 29 -20.20 -0.21 -19.49
CA ARG A 29 -18.85 -0.38 -20.05
C ARG A 29 -18.87 -0.36 -21.56
N THR A 30 -19.80 -1.08 -22.15
CA THR A 30 -20.00 -1.11 -23.60
C THR A 30 -21.48 -1.32 -23.90
N LYS A 31 -21.89 -0.80 -25.04
CA LYS A 31 -23.17 -1.12 -25.67
C LYS A 31 -22.94 -1.51 -27.12
N ARG A 32 -23.57 -2.56 -27.54
CA ARG A 32 -23.60 -3.06 -28.93
C ARG A 32 -24.97 -3.65 -29.22
N GLY A 33 -25.29 -3.82 -30.48
CA GLY A 33 -26.57 -4.42 -30.84
C GLY A 33 -26.90 -4.20 -32.31
N ASN A 34 -28.11 -4.56 -32.65
CA ASN A 34 -28.73 -4.36 -33.97
C ASN A 34 -30.15 -3.80 -33.79
N LYS A 35 -30.93 -3.75 -34.88
CA LYS A 35 -32.31 -3.23 -34.87
C LYS A 35 -33.29 -4.00 -33.97
N ASN A 36 -32.94 -5.21 -33.52
CA ASN A 36 -33.81 -6.07 -32.73
C ASN A 36 -33.39 -6.17 -31.26
N VAL A 37 -32.07 -6.18 -31.00
CA VAL A 37 -31.51 -6.45 -29.66
C VAL A 37 -30.34 -5.52 -29.34
N ALA A 38 -30.35 -4.96 -28.13
CA ALA A 38 -29.25 -4.25 -27.55
C ALA A 38 -28.58 -5.08 -26.44
N PHE A 39 -27.26 -5.20 -26.49
CA PHE A 39 -26.43 -5.83 -25.47
C PHE A 39 -25.67 -4.74 -24.72
N ILE A 40 -25.91 -4.63 -23.43
CA ILE A 40 -25.35 -3.60 -22.56
C ILE A 40 -24.53 -4.29 -21.48
N ALA A 41 -23.22 -4.06 -21.48
CA ALA A 41 -22.34 -4.58 -20.45
C ALA A 41 -22.32 -3.61 -19.26
N VAL A 42 -22.76 -4.06 -18.09
CA VAL A 42 -22.85 -3.25 -16.87
C VAL A 42 -21.86 -3.77 -15.82
N ASN A 43 -21.17 -2.85 -15.13
CA ASN A 43 -20.28 -3.15 -14.02
C ASN A 43 -20.65 -2.29 -12.81
N ASP A 44 -20.68 -2.90 -11.62
CA ASP A 44 -21.00 -2.22 -10.36
C ASP A 44 -19.78 -2.06 -9.44
N GLY A 45 -18.58 -2.40 -9.91
CA GLY A 45 -17.33 -2.35 -9.15
C GLY A 45 -17.09 -3.54 -8.23
N SER A 46 -18.07 -4.40 -7.99
CA SER A 46 -17.93 -5.53 -7.06
C SER A 46 -17.00 -6.64 -7.56
N ILE A 47 -16.76 -6.71 -8.88
CA ILE A 47 -15.89 -7.67 -9.55
C ILE A 47 -15.37 -7.05 -10.85
N ILE A 48 -14.29 -7.60 -11.40
CA ILE A 48 -13.71 -7.12 -12.67
C ILE A 48 -14.61 -7.41 -13.88
N HIS A 49 -15.36 -8.51 -13.84
CA HIS A 49 -16.25 -8.93 -14.91
C HIS A 49 -17.53 -8.07 -14.95
N ASN A 50 -18.10 -7.96 -16.16
CA ASN A 50 -19.37 -7.27 -16.36
C ASN A 50 -20.51 -8.30 -16.41
N ILE A 51 -21.74 -7.87 -16.08
CA ILE A 51 -22.94 -8.62 -16.45
C ILE A 51 -23.48 -8.11 -17.78
N GLN A 52 -23.88 -9.01 -18.67
CA GLN A 52 -24.56 -8.62 -19.90
C GLN A 52 -26.05 -8.45 -19.64
N VAL A 53 -26.57 -7.30 -20.03
CA VAL A 53 -27.99 -7.02 -20.11
C VAL A 53 -28.42 -7.13 -21.56
N VAL A 54 -29.46 -7.90 -21.81
CA VAL A 54 -30.08 -8.09 -23.11
C VAL A 54 -31.41 -7.35 -23.13
N ALA A 55 -31.53 -6.34 -23.98
CA ALA A 55 -32.75 -5.55 -24.16
C ALA A 55 -33.33 -5.78 -25.54
N ASP A 56 -34.56 -6.29 -25.60
CA ASP A 56 -35.37 -6.37 -26.81
C ASP A 56 -35.78 -4.96 -27.24
N VAL A 57 -35.24 -4.47 -28.35
CA VAL A 57 -35.45 -3.08 -28.82
C VAL A 57 -36.93 -2.73 -28.99
N ALA A 58 -37.77 -3.71 -29.34
CA ALA A 58 -39.20 -3.49 -29.50
C ALA A 58 -39.95 -3.19 -28.18
N LYS A 59 -39.33 -3.47 -27.03
CA LYS A 59 -39.92 -3.28 -25.68
C LYS A 59 -39.49 -1.98 -25.00
N PHE A 60 -38.56 -1.24 -25.58
CA PHE A 60 -38.00 -0.03 -24.97
C PHE A 60 -38.12 1.16 -25.90
N ASP A 61 -38.26 2.35 -25.32
CA ASP A 61 -38.20 3.60 -26.06
C ASP A 61 -36.86 3.76 -26.77
N GLU A 62 -36.89 4.15 -28.04
CA GLU A 62 -35.68 4.29 -28.87
C GLU A 62 -34.76 5.39 -28.33
N ASN A 63 -35.30 6.48 -27.78
CA ASN A 63 -34.51 7.58 -27.22
C ASN A 63 -33.83 7.13 -25.92
N LEU A 64 -34.54 6.39 -25.04
CA LEU A 64 -33.95 5.79 -23.86
C LEU A 64 -32.72 4.95 -24.23
N LEU A 65 -32.87 4.07 -25.22
CA LEU A 65 -31.75 3.23 -25.66
C LEU A 65 -30.62 4.06 -26.27
N LYS A 66 -30.90 5.17 -26.98
CA LYS A 66 -29.87 6.04 -27.54
C LYS A 66 -29.05 6.76 -26.46
N GLU A 67 -29.68 7.20 -25.37
CA GLU A 67 -29.07 7.90 -24.26
C GLU A 67 -28.13 7.00 -23.43
N ILE A 68 -28.28 5.66 -23.49
CA ILE A 68 -27.38 4.72 -22.83
C ILE A 68 -26.06 4.64 -23.60
N THR A 69 -25.06 5.31 -23.11
CA THR A 69 -23.71 5.37 -23.68
C THR A 69 -22.67 4.78 -22.72
N THR A 70 -21.42 4.62 -23.17
CA THR A 70 -20.31 4.22 -22.29
C THR A 70 -20.15 5.25 -21.17
N GLY A 71 -20.15 4.80 -19.92
CA GLY A 71 -20.06 5.67 -18.74
C GLY A 71 -21.40 6.05 -18.12
N SER A 72 -22.54 5.88 -18.81
CA SER A 72 -23.87 6.10 -18.23
C SER A 72 -24.08 5.20 -17.01
N CYS A 73 -24.75 5.72 -16.00
CA CYS A 73 -25.19 4.95 -14.82
C CYS A 73 -26.63 4.51 -15.01
N VAL A 74 -26.88 3.21 -14.86
CA VAL A 74 -28.20 2.61 -15.10
C VAL A 74 -28.63 1.72 -13.94
N LYS A 75 -29.97 1.63 -13.76
CA LYS A 75 -30.64 0.57 -13.02
C LYS A 75 -31.36 -0.31 -14.02
N VAL A 76 -31.19 -1.60 -13.92
CA VAL A 76 -31.83 -2.60 -14.78
C VAL A 76 -32.55 -3.59 -13.89
N ALA A 77 -33.83 -3.81 -14.16
CA ALA A 77 -34.59 -4.95 -13.65
C ALA A 77 -34.81 -5.94 -14.78
N GLY A 78 -34.87 -7.22 -14.48
CA GLY A 78 -35.11 -8.27 -15.46
C GLY A 78 -34.87 -9.66 -14.91
N THR A 79 -35.08 -10.66 -15.77
CA THR A 79 -34.94 -12.07 -15.42
C THR A 79 -33.51 -12.53 -15.62
N LEU A 80 -32.91 -13.17 -14.61
CA LEU A 80 -31.61 -13.84 -14.71
C LEU A 80 -31.76 -15.11 -15.53
N VAL A 81 -30.96 -15.28 -16.58
CA VAL A 81 -30.96 -16.46 -17.45
C VAL A 81 -29.54 -16.98 -17.68
N GLU A 82 -29.45 -18.24 -18.05
CA GLU A 82 -28.20 -18.79 -18.57
C GLU A 82 -27.80 -18.08 -19.86
N SER A 83 -26.54 -17.68 -19.99
CA SER A 83 -26.09 -16.99 -21.20
C SER A 83 -25.88 -17.99 -22.35
N LEU A 84 -26.44 -17.65 -23.50
CA LEU A 84 -26.17 -18.38 -24.75
C LEU A 84 -24.84 -17.97 -25.41
N GLY A 85 -24.21 -16.91 -24.91
CA GLY A 85 -22.97 -16.36 -25.43
C GLY A 85 -21.73 -16.98 -24.78
N SER A 86 -20.66 -17.12 -25.54
CA SER A 86 -19.35 -17.52 -24.99
C SER A 86 -18.77 -16.43 -24.10
N GLY A 87 -18.19 -16.82 -22.96
CA GLY A 87 -17.39 -15.92 -22.10
C GLY A 87 -18.13 -15.33 -20.89
N GLN A 88 -19.38 -15.69 -20.65
CA GLN A 88 -20.12 -15.34 -19.43
C GLN A 88 -21.14 -16.43 -19.08
N PRO A 89 -21.32 -16.77 -17.79
CA PRO A 89 -22.25 -17.85 -17.40
C PRO A 89 -23.71 -17.42 -17.43
N VAL A 90 -23.98 -16.16 -17.17
CA VAL A 90 -25.35 -15.62 -17.00
C VAL A 90 -25.52 -14.28 -17.70
N GLU A 91 -26.77 -13.94 -18.01
CA GLU A 91 -27.18 -12.62 -18.51
C GLU A 91 -28.53 -12.21 -17.93
N ILE A 92 -28.90 -10.95 -18.07
CA ILE A 92 -30.19 -10.40 -17.62
C ILE A 92 -31.04 -10.06 -18.84
N GLN A 93 -32.18 -10.72 -18.97
CA GLN A 93 -33.23 -10.31 -19.93
C GLN A 93 -33.97 -9.14 -19.34
N ALA A 94 -33.70 -7.94 -19.83
CA ALA A 94 -34.25 -6.70 -19.26
C ALA A 94 -35.74 -6.58 -19.41
N SER A 95 -36.44 -6.30 -18.30
CA SER A 95 -37.84 -5.91 -18.26
C SER A 95 -38.02 -4.39 -18.11
N SER A 96 -37.07 -3.71 -17.45
CA SER A 96 -37.04 -2.26 -17.37
C SER A 96 -35.58 -1.73 -17.24
N ILE A 97 -35.37 -0.53 -17.78
CA ILE A 97 -34.11 0.20 -17.68
C ILE A 97 -34.41 1.63 -17.28
N GLU A 98 -33.72 2.11 -16.23
CA GLU A 98 -33.82 3.51 -15.76
C GLU A 98 -32.40 4.10 -15.82
N ILE A 99 -32.24 5.28 -16.41
CA ILE A 99 -30.94 5.99 -16.44
C ILE A 99 -30.86 6.90 -15.21
N TYR A 100 -29.84 6.67 -14.35
CA TYR A 100 -29.54 7.53 -13.21
C TYR A 100 -28.70 8.74 -13.61
N GLY A 101 -27.84 8.58 -14.62
CA GLY A 101 -27.00 9.64 -15.14
C GLY A 101 -26.46 9.27 -16.52
N THR A 102 -26.51 10.22 -17.42
CA THR A 102 -25.98 10.10 -18.78
C THR A 102 -24.48 10.38 -18.80
N ALA A 103 -23.80 9.94 -19.84
CA ALA A 103 -22.42 10.33 -20.15
C ALA A 103 -22.37 10.72 -21.61
N ASP A 104 -21.96 11.96 -21.88
CA ASP A 104 -21.80 12.44 -23.25
C ASP A 104 -20.65 11.67 -23.95
N PRO A 105 -20.92 10.95 -25.04
CA PRO A 105 -19.93 10.14 -25.72
C PRO A 105 -18.80 10.94 -26.34
N GLU A 106 -18.97 12.25 -26.58
CA GLU A 106 -17.95 13.11 -27.17
C GLU A 106 -16.97 13.61 -26.13
N THR A 107 -17.40 13.84 -24.89
CA THR A 107 -16.58 14.45 -23.83
C THR A 107 -16.14 13.46 -22.75
N TYR A 108 -16.79 12.28 -22.64
CA TYR A 108 -16.42 11.28 -21.64
C TYR A 108 -14.99 10.74 -21.89
N PRO A 109 -14.03 10.94 -20.96
CA PRO A 109 -12.61 10.68 -21.24
C PRO A 109 -12.25 9.20 -21.33
N LEU A 110 -13.00 8.31 -20.66
CA LEU A 110 -12.75 6.87 -20.64
C LEU A 110 -13.43 6.18 -21.84
N GLN A 111 -12.92 6.41 -23.02
CA GLN A 111 -13.40 5.79 -24.27
C GLN A 111 -13.03 4.29 -24.34
N LYS A 112 -13.61 3.56 -25.34
CA LYS A 112 -13.36 2.11 -25.56
C LYS A 112 -11.92 1.74 -25.92
N LYS A 113 -11.05 2.72 -26.17
CA LYS A 113 -9.62 2.51 -26.46
C LYS A 113 -8.80 2.27 -25.21
N GLY A 114 -7.61 1.71 -25.33
CA GLY A 114 -6.63 1.66 -24.25
C GLY A 114 -6.16 3.06 -23.85
N HIS A 115 -5.95 3.27 -22.55
CA HIS A 115 -5.44 4.51 -21.98
C HIS A 115 -4.09 4.23 -21.33
N SER A 116 -3.12 5.15 -21.47
CA SER A 116 -1.86 5.04 -20.76
C SER A 116 -2.06 5.30 -19.27
N LEU A 117 -1.17 4.75 -18.43
CA LEU A 117 -1.22 4.98 -16.98
C LEU A 117 -0.95 6.45 -16.65
N GLU A 118 -0.13 7.15 -17.46
CA GLU A 118 0.13 8.58 -17.34
C GLU A 118 -1.17 9.38 -17.49
N PHE A 119 -1.90 9.17 -18.56
CA PHE A 119 -3.21 9.84 -18.76
C PHE A 119 -4.19 9.53 -17.63
N LEU A 120 -4.23 8.27 -17.15
CA LEU A 120 -5.11 7.89 -16.04
C LEU A 120 -4.70 8.54 -14.70
N ARG A 121 -3.45 8.98 -14.53
CA ARG A 121 -3.05 9.80 -13.38
C ARG A 121 -3.56 11.23 -13.47
N GLU A 122 -3.65 11.80 -14.67
CA GLU A 122 -4.22 13.15 -14.91
C GLU A 122 -5.71 13.22 -14.59
N ILE A 123 -6.42 12.09 -14.78
CA ILE A 123 -7.86 11.94 -14.45
C ILE A 123 -8.07 10.97 -13.30
N ALA A 124 -7.27 11.06 -12.23
CA ALA A 124 -7.28 10.10 -11.13
C ALA A 124 -8.67 9.91 -10.50
N TYR A 125 -9.53 10.93 -10.51
CA TYR A 125 -10.92 10.88 -10.03
C TYR A 125 -11.84 9.95 -10.85
N LEU A 126 -11.49 9.63 -12.11
CA LEU A 126 -12.25 8.70 -12.96
C LEU A 126 -11.57 7.34 -13.15
N ARG A 127 -10.26 7.23 -12.91
CA ARG A 127 -9.53 6.00 -13.15
C ARG A 127 -10.04 4.77 -12.40
N PRO A 128 -10.71 4.86 -11.21
CA PRO A 128 -11.35 3.71 -10.57
C PRO A 128 -12.40 3.01 -11.44
N ARG A 129 -12.96 3.70 -12.45
CA ARG A 129 -13.89 3.12 -13.40
C ARG A 129 -13.22 2.22 -14.46
N THR A 130 -11.89 2.19 -14.55
CA THR A 130 -11.14 1.28 -15.43
C THR A 130 -10.98 -0.10 -14.80
N ASN A 131 -10.77 -1.13 -15.64
CA ASN A 131 -10.51 -2.48 -15.12
C ASN A 131 -9.21 -2.52 -14.31
N THR A 132 -8.16 -1.85 -14.77
CA THR A 132 -6.86 -1.79 -14.08
C THR A 132 -7.00 -1.24 -12.66
N PHE A 133 -7.55 -0.03 -12.53
CA PHE A 133 -7.66 0.59 -11.21
C PHE A 133 -8.78 -0.02 -10.36
N GLY A 134 -9.83 -0.54 -10.98
CA GLY A 134 -10.81 -1.37 -10.27
C GLY A 134 -10.16 -2.61 -9.62
N ALA A 135 -9.29 -3.34 -10.36
CA ALA A 135 -8.55 -4.47 -9.85
C ALA A 135 -7.58 -4.07 -8.74
N VAL A 136 -6.75 -3.04 -8.96
CA VAL A 136 -5.80 -2.54 -7.95
C VAL A 136 -6.51 -2.13 -6.66
N LEU A 137 -7.64 -1.41 -6.74
CA LEU A 137 -8.37 -0.94 -5.56
C LEU A 137 -9.07 -2.07 -4.80
N ARG A 138 -9.59 -3.11 -5.49
CA ARG A 138 -10.12 -4.30 -4.81
C ARG A 138 -9.01 -5.07 -4.10
N ILE A 139 -7.84 -5.25 -4.73
CA ILE A 139 -6.67 -5.85 -4.08
C ILE A 139 -6.23 -5.00 -2.89
N ARG A 140 -6.15 -3.66 -3.02
CA ARG A 140 -5.82 -2.76 -1.92
C ARG A 140 -6.78 -2.93 -0.74
N HIS A 141 -8.09 -2.99 -1.00
CA HIS A 141 -9.09 -3.24 0.03
C HIS A 141 -8.89 -4.60 0.72
N ALA A 142 -8.70 -5.67 -0.07
CA ALA A 142 -8.47 -7.02 0.45
C ALA A 142 -7.21 -7.09 1.32
N MET A 143 -6.12 -6.46 0.88
CA MET A 143 -4.87 -6.41 1.64
C MET A 143 -5.00 -5.62 2.94
N ALA A 144 -5.69 -4.46 2.94
CA ALA A 144 -5.93 -3.70 4.17
C ALA A 144 -6.72 -4.52 5.20
N TYR A 145 -7.76 -5.23 4.76
CA TYR A 145 -8.52 -6.14 5.63
C TYR A 145 -7.65 -7.30 6.14
N ALA A 146 -6.84 -7.90 5.27
CA ALA A 146 -5.95 -9.02 5.64
C ALA A 146 -4.93 -8.60 6.70
N ILE A 147 -4.38 -7.39 6.63
CA ILE A 147 -3.47 -6.82 7.63
C ILE A 147 -4.16 -6.75 8.98
N HIS A 148 -5.33 -6.09 9.07
CA HIS A 148 -6.07 -6.00 10.32
C HIS A 148 -6.47 -7.38 10.86
N LYS A 149 -6.88 -8.30 9.98
CA LYS A 149 -7.25 -9.66 10.35
C LYS A 149 -6.06 -10.43 10.93
N TYR A 150 -4.91 -10.38 10.28
CA TYR A 150 -3.70 -11.06 10.76
C TYR A 150 -3.34 -10.62 12.17
N PHE A 151 -3.18 -9.34 12.38
CA PHE A 151 -2.79 -8.82 13.69
C PHE A 151 -3.84 -9.06 14.77
N ASN A 152 -5.13 -8.87 14.44
CA ASN A 152 -6.22 -9.17 15.37
C ASN A 152 -6.25 -10.65 15.81
N ASP A 153 -6.10 -11.57 14.85
CA ASP A 153 -6.13 -13.01 15.11
C ASP A 153 -4.91 -13.48 15.93
N HIS A 154 -3.80 -12.73 15.89
CA HIS A 154 -2.59 -12.98 16.70
C HIS A 154 -2.57 -12.17 18.01
N GLY A 155 -3.67 -11.49 18.36
CA GLY A 155 -3.82 -10.79 19.65
C GLY A 155 -3.14 -9.43 19.74
N PHE A 156 -2.74 -8.85 18.63
CA PHE A 156 -2.19 -7.49 18.58
C PHE A 156 -3.27 -6.43 18.76
N PHE A 157 -2.92 -5.35 19.43
CA PHE A 157 -3.77 -4.16 19.53
C PHE A 157 -3.45 -3.17 18.41
N TYR A 158 -4.48 -2.69 17.70
CA TYR A 158 -4.33 -1.57 16.78
C TYR A 158 -4.18 -0.27 17.56
N LEU A 159 -3.05 0.41 17.38
CA LEU A 159 -2.76 1.67 18.05
C LEU A 159 -2.79 2.83 17.05
N HIS A 160 -3.62 3.85 17.32
CA HIS A 160 -3.61 5.10 16.59
C HIS A 160 -2.50 6.01 17.16
N THR A 161 -1.46 6.27 16.38
CA THR A 161 -0.42 7.23 16.72
C THR A 161 -0.69 8.59 16.08
N PRO A 162 -0.24 9.71 16.68
CA PRO A 162 -0.50 11.04 16.15
C PRO A 162 0.11 11.26 14.76
N LEU A 163 -0.64 11.93 13.87
CA LEU A 163 -0.13 12.37 12.57
C LEU A 163 0.63 13.67 12.64
N ILE A 164 0.30 14.53 13.64
CA ILE A 164 1.00 15.78 13.91
C ILE A 164 1.94 15.53 15.08
N THR A 165 3.22 15.73 14.87
CA THR A 165 4.26 15.46 15.86
C THR A 165 5.23 16.62 16.01
N GLY A 166 5.77 16.78 17.22
CA GLY A 166 6.90 17.66 17.48
C GLY A 166 8.25 16.94 17.48
N SER A 167 8.28 15.64 17.13
CA SER A 167 9.48 14.80 17.15
C SER A 167 9.78 14.27 15.75
N ASP A 168 11.06 14.17 15.40
CA ASP A 168 11.54 13.47 14.20
C ASP A 168 11.99 12.06 14.58
N ALA A 169 11.21 11.05 14.20
CA ALA A 169 11.49 9.66 14.52
C ALA A 169 12.72 9.11 13.80
N GLU A 170 13.04 9.62 12.61
CA GLU A 170 14.16 9.13 11.80
C GLU A 170 15.42 10.01 11.92
N GLY A 171 15.27 11.24 12.42
CA GLY A 171 16.39 12.19 12.66
C GLY A 171 16.99 12.79 11.39
N ALA A 172 16.41 12.58 10.21
CA ALA A 172 16.97 13.02 8.94
C ALA A 172 15.93 13.28 7.85
N GLY A 173 14.65 13.15 8.14
CA GLY A 173 13.58 13.24 7.14
C GLY A 173 13.22 14.69 6.79
N ALA A 174 13.07 15.00 5.50
CA ALA A 174 12.38 16.21 5.10
C ALA A 174 10.89 16.07 5.49
N MET A 175 10.48 16.80 6.55
CA MET A 175 9.11 16.76 7.08
C MET A 175 8.27 17.92 6.53
N PHE A 176 6.98 17.69 6.36
CA PHE A 176 6.02 18.78 6.09
C PHE A 176 5.72 19.50 7.39
N GLY A 177 5.98 20.83 7.45
CA GLY A 177 5.60 21.66 8.57
C GLY A 177 4.08 21.82 8.69
N VAL A 178 3.57 21.85 9.93
CA VAL A 178 2.16 22.12 10.25
C VAL A 178 2.11 23.40 11.09
N THR A 179 1.45 24.43 10.58
CA THR A 179 1.35 25.72 11.26
C THR A 179 0.01 26.40 10.97
N THR A 180 -0.47 27.19 11.93
CA THR A 180 -1.62 28.10 11.76
C THR A 180 -1.19 29.57 11.68
N LEU A 181 0.13 29.85 11.70
CA LEU A 181 0.66 31.20 11.52
C LEU A 181 0.35 31.72 10.11
N ASP A 182 0.05 33.02 10.02
CA ASP A 182 -0.05 33.68 8.71
C ASP A 182 1.33 33.76 8.06
N LEU A 183 1.53 33.04 6.95
CA LEU A 183 2.79 33.04 6.22
C LEU A 183 3.15 34.38 5.58
N ASN A 184 2.18 35.31 5.47
CA ASN A 184 2.43 36.68 4.98
C ASN A 184 2.91 37.63 6.09
N ASP A 185 2.63 37.30 7.36
CA ASP A 185 3.00 38.10 8.54
C ASP A 185 3.42 37.16 9.67
N VAL A 186 4.56 36.53 9.50
CA VAL A 186 5.08 35.52 10.45
C VAL A 186 5.65 36.23 11.67
N PRO A 187 5.15 35.96 12.89
CA PRO A 187 5.70 36.55 14.12
C PRO A 187 7.15 36.12 14.33
N LYS A 188 7.99 37.06 14.86
CA LYS A 188 9.41 36.86 15.05
C LYS A 188 9.82 37.00 16.49
N THR A 189 10.78 36.20 16.94
CA THR A 189 11.50 36.41 18.20
C THR A 189 12.40 37.63 18.10
N PRO A 190 12.91 38.19 19.24
CA PRO A 190 13.90 39.27 19.19
C PRO A 190 15.14 38.97 18.34
N GLU A 191 15.51 37.71 18.22
CA GLU A 191 16.66 37.22 17.42
C GLU A 191 16.32 37.04 15.93
N GLY A 192 15.07 37.30 15.53
CA GLY A 192 14.59 37.24 14.15
C GLY A 192 14.14 35.86 13.67
N ALA A 193 14.14 34.83 14.54
CA ALA A 193 13.58 33.50 14.24
C ALA A 193 12.04 33.56 14.28
N VAL A 194 11.39 32.51 13.72
CA VAL A 194 9.93 32.33 13.82
C VAL A 194 9.55 32.15 15.30
N ASP A 195 8.59 32.93 15.79
CA ASP A 195 8.04 32.79 17.15
C ASP A 195 6.91 31.79 17.19
N TYR A 196 7.25 30.50 17.27
CA TYR A 196 6.27 29.41 17.38
C TYR A 196 5.47 29.40 18.68
N SER A 197 5.83 30.23 19.70
CA SER A 197 5.00 30.34 20.90
C SER A 197 3.60 30.92 20.60
N GLN A 198 3.46 31.59 19.46
CA GLN A 198 2.21 32.13 18.94
C GLN A 198 1.48 31.17 17.99
N ASP A 199 2.05 30.02 17.64
CA ASP A 199 1.40 29.00 16.84
C ASP A 199 0.48 28.12 17.70
N PHE A 200 -0.41 27.36 17.05
CA PHE A 200 -1.45 26.54 17.70
C PHE A 200 -0.91 25.63 18.80
N PHE A 201 0.21 24.95 18.55
CA PHE A 201 0.83 24.02 19.51
C PHE A 201 1.90 24.68 20.41
N GLY A 202 2.18 25.96 20.24
CA GLY A 202 3.23 26.69 20.98
C GLY A 202 4.65 26.22 20.70
N LYS A 203 4.87 25.40 19.67
CA LYS A 203 6.15 24.85 19.22
C LYS A 203 6.08 24.41 17.76
N PRO A 204 7.23 24.23 17.07
CA PRO A 204 7.26 23.66 15.73
C PRO A 204 6.62 22.27 15.72
N CYS A 205 5.73 22.01 14.75
CA CYS A 205 5.11 20.72 14.53
C CYS A 205 5.17 20.33 13.05
N ASN A 206 5.15 19.03 12.80
CA ASN A 206 5.27 18.46 11.47
C ASN A 206 4.28 17.32 11.28
N LEU A 207 4.03 16.92 10.03
CA LEU A 207 3.41 15.64 9.73
C LEU A 207 4.42 14.50 9.95
N THR A 208 3.98 13.42 10.59
CA THR A 208 4.83 12.30 11.00
C THR A 208 5.42 11.53 9.81
N VAL A 209 6.62 11.03 9.98
CA VAL A 209 7.28 10.08 9.04
C VAL A 209 7.09 8.62 9.46
N SER A 210 6.68 8.35 10.72
CA SER A 210 6.49 7.01 11.29
C SER A 210 5.70 7.10 12.60
N GLY A 211 4.93 6.08 12.92
CA GLY A 211 4.29 5.92 14.22
C GLY A 211 5.10 5.08 15.22
N GLN A 212 6.35 4.74 14.89
CA GLN A 212 7.16 3.79 15.64
C GLN A 212 7.42 4.21 17.09
N LEU A 213 7.88 5.46 17.31
CA LEU A 213 8.29 5.88 18.66
C LEU A 213 7.12 5.80 19.66
N GLU A 214 5.94 6.29 19.26
CA GLU A 214 4.72 6.17 20.07
C GLU A 214 4.23 4.71 20.11
N GLY A 215 4.45 3.93 19.05
CA GLY A 215 4.15 2.50 18.98
C GLY A 215 4.93 1.70 20.03
N GLU A 216 6.21 1.98 20.23
CA GLU A 216 7.05 1.36 21.25
C GLU A 216 6.51 1.59 22.68
N LEU A 217 5.93 2.79 22.95
CA LEU A 217 5.28 3.05 24.25
C LEU A 217 4.09 2.13 24.46
N GLY A 218 3.29 1.94 23.39
CA GLY A 218 2.16 1.02 23.41
C GLY A 218 2.60 -0.43 23.64
N ALA A 219 3.65 -0.89 22.97
CA ALA A 219 4.19 -2.24 23.11
C ALA A 219 4.71 -2.50 24.54
N LEU A 220 5.41 -1.53 25.14
CA LEU A 220 5.89 -1.63 26.53
C LEU A 220 4.78 -1.59 27.61
N ALA A 221 3.52 -1.46 27.19
CA ALA A 221 2.34 -1.50 28.08
C ALA A 221 1.37 -2.63 27.72
N LEU A 222 1.16 -2.89 26.41
CA LEU A 222 0.18 -3.83 25.89
C LEU A 222 0.81 -5.10 25.30
N SER A 223 2.12 -5.24 25.37
CA SER A 223 2.98 -6.31 24.87
C SER A 223 3.12 -6.34 23.34
N GLN A 224 2.03 -6.27 22.59
CA GLN A 224 2.09 -6.35 21.13
C GLN A 224 1.03 -5.44 20.51
N ILE A 225 1.51 -4.50 19.71
CA ILE A 225 0.69 -3.51 18.99
C ILE A 225 1.07 -3.46 17.52
N TYR A 226 0.22 -2.85 16.72
CA TYR A 226 0.60 -2.39 15.40
C TYR A 226 -0.05 -1.04 15.08
N THR A 227 0.66 -0.22 14.31
CA THR A 227 0.07 0.94 13.64
C THR A 227 -0.29 0.55 12.21
N PHE A 228 -1.29 1.19 11.64
CA PHE A 228 -1.58 1.15 10.21
C PHE A 228 -2.20 2.48 9.82
N GLY A 229 -1.39 3.39 9.34
CA GLY A 229 -1.81 4.76 9.10
C GLY A 229 -0.93 5.51 8.09
N PRO A 230 -1.36 6.72 7.70
CA PRO A 230 -0.62 7.57 6.79
C PRO A 230 0.67 8.09 7.42
N THR A 231 1.71 8.17 6.60
CA THR A 231 3.01 8.79 6.89
C THR A 231 3.40 9.71 5.75
N PHE A 232 4.27 10.68 6.02
CA PHE A 232 4.55 11.78 5.12
C PHE A 232 6.05 12.02 5.00
N ARG A 233 6.54 12.23 3.77
CA ARG A 233 7.94 12.57 3.49
C ARG A 233 7.99 13.69 2.45
N ALA A 234 8.60 14.82 2.80
CA ALA A 234 8.72 16.00 1.94
C ALA A 234 9.96 15.94 1.01
N GLU A 235 10.38 14.74 0.63
CA GLU A 235 11.51 14.56 -0.28
C GLU A 235 11.19 15.10 -1.67
N ASN A 236 12.02 16.02 -2.16
CA ASN A 236 11.89 16.56 -3.52
C ASN A 236 12.50 15.60 -4.56
N SER A 237 12.02 14.35 -4.56
CA SER A 237 12.41 13.31 -5.51
C SER A 237 11.20 12.68 -6.15
N ASN A 238 11.32 12.23 -7.40
CA ASN A 238 10.18 11.74 -8.18
C ASN A 238 10.39 10.33 -8.78
N PRO A 239 11.11 9.40 -8.11
CA PRO A 239 11.28 8.05 -8.62
C PRO A 239 9.97 7.25 -8.55
N PRO A 240 9.86 6.13 -9.28
CA PRO A 240 8.65 5.31 -9.33
C PRO A 240 8.20 4.69 -8.00
N ARG A 241 9.03 4.78 -6.95
CA ARG A 241 8.78 4.17 -5.64
C ARG A 241 8.61 5.16 -4.49
N HIS A 242 8.51 6.48 -4.77
CA HIS A 242 8.34 7.52 -3.76
C HIS A 242 7.01 8.24 -3.91
N LEU A 243 6.37 8.50 -2.78
CA LEU A 243 5.19 9.32 -2.59
C LEU A 243 5.43 10.26 -1.40
N ALA A 244 4.81 11.44 -1.43
CA ALA A 244 4.84 12.38 -0.31
C ALA A 244 3.90 11.94 0.84
N GLU A 245 2.86 11.17 0.52
CA GLU A 245 1.91 10.56 1.45
C GLU A 245 1.74 9.09 1.09
N PHE A 246 1.93 8.19 2.05
CA PHE A 246 1.77 6.74 1.90
C PHE A 246 1.39 6.13 3.25
N TRP A 247 1.08 4.83 3.28
CA TRP A 247 0.67 4.17 4.52
C TRP A 247 1.73 3.19 5.01
N MET A 248 1.98 3.21 6.31
CA MET A 248 2.88 2.26 6.96
C MET A 248 2.11 1.30 7.86
N ILE A 249 2.58 0.06 7.90
CA ILE A 249 2.21 -0.95 8.88
C ILE A 249 3.43 -1.15 9.77
N GLU A 250 3.30 -0.89 11.06
CA GLU A 250 4.43 -0.88 11.99
C GLU A 250 4.04 -1.65 13.27
N PRO A 251 4.24 -2.98 13.32
CA PRO A 251 4.14 -3.74 14.55
C PRO A 251 5.33 -3.46 15.47
N GLU A 252 5.05 -3.35 16.78
CA GLU A 252 6.03 -3.28 17.85
C GLU A 252 5.68 -4.31 18.92
N VAL A 253 6.64 -5.13 19.34
CA VAL A 253 6.39 -6.29 20.20
C VAL A 253 7.41 -6.33 21.34
N ALA A 254 6.90 -6.25 22.58
CA ALA A 254 7.71 -6.46 23.77
C ALA A 254 8.10 -7.92 23.92
N PHE A 255 9.27 -8.15 24.51
CA PHE A 255 9.87 -9.45 24.75
C PHE A 255 10.38 -10.19 23.50
N PHE A 256 10.28 -9.54 22.32
CA PHE A 256 10.86 -10.04 21.08
C PHE A 256 12.31 -9.58 20.92
N GLU A 257 13.16 -10.51 20.51
CA GLU A 257 14.49 -10.22 20.00
C GLU A 257 14.48 -10.14 18.46
N LEU A 258 15.63 -9.95 17.82
CA LEU A 258 15.73 -9.83 16.37
C LEU A 258 15.23 -11.09 15.65
N GLU A 259 15.51 -12.26 16.21
CA GLU A 259 15.15 -13.57 15.68
C GLU A 259 13.61 -13.72 15.60
N ASP A 260 12.91 -13.37 16.68
CA ASP A 260 11.44 -13.40 16.74
C ASP A 260 10.84 -12.42 15.74
N ASN A 261 11.46 -11.24 15.58
CA ASN A 261 11.02 -10.21 14.65
C ASN A 261 11.15 -10.65 13.19
N MET A 262 12.23 -11.38 12.86
CA MET A 262 12.40 -11.99 11.53
C MET A 262 11.33 -13.04 11.23
N GLU A 263 10.98 -13.87 12.20
CA GLU A 263 9.93 -14.89 12.06
C GLU A 263 8.56 -14.25 11.85
N LEU A 264 8.23 -13.22 12.65
CA LEU A 264 6.99 -12.46 12.48
C LEU A 264 6.90 -11.82 11.09
N ALA A 265 7.97 -11.20 10.62
CA ALA A 265 8.00 -10.54 9.30
C ALA A 265 7.80 -11.54 8.15
N GLU A 266 8.45 -12.72 8.22
CA GLU A 266 8.31 -13.77 7.22
C GLU A 266 6.88 -14.35 7.22
N ASP A 267 6.34 -14.71 8.38
CA ASP A 267 4.99 -15.27 8.48
C ASP A 267 3.92 -14.27 8.01
N PHE A 268 4.03 -13.02 8.44
CA PHE A 268 3.13 -11.94 8.03
C PHE A 268 3.11 -11.72 6.52
N LEU A 269 4.28 -11.61 5.89
CA LEU A 269 4.37 -11.44 4.43
C LEU A 269 3.82 -12.64 3.66
N LYS A 270 4.15 -13.86 4.09
CA LYS A 270 3.60 -15.09 3.49
C LYS A 270 2.09 -15.15 3.63
N TYR A 271 1.54 -14.79 4.80
CA TYR A 271 0.09 -14.73 5.02
C TYR A 271 -0.59 -13.75 4.07
N LEU A 272 -0.07 -12.53 3.95
CA LEU A 272 -0.65 -11.51 3.08
C LEU A 272 -0.66 -11.94 1.62
N ILE A 273 0.43 -12.51 1.14
CA ILE A 273 0.53 -12.98 -0.25
C ILE A 273 -0.41 -14.15 -0.51
N ARG A 274 -0.52 -15.12 0.42
CA ARG A 274 -1.53 -16.20 0.33
C ARG A 274 -2.93 -15.62 0.27
N TYR A 275 -3.24 -14.68 1.14
CA TYR A 275 -4.55 -14.03 1.16
C TYR A 275 -4.91 -13.41 -0.18
N ALA A 276 -3.96 -12.72 -0.82
CA ALA A 276 -4.15 -12.16 -2.16
C ALA A 276 -4.40 -13.26 -3.21
N LEU A 277 -3.59 -14.31 -3.22
CA LEU A 277 -3.73 -15.44 -4.14
C LEU A 277 -5.08 -16.15 -4.01
N ASP A 278 -5.59 -16.28 -2.78
CA ASP A 278 -6.84 -16.98 -2.49
C ASP A 278 -8.10 -16.13 -2.76
N ASN A 279 -8.02 -14.82 -2.50
CA ASN A 279 -9.19 -13.94 -2.49
C ASN A 279 -9.28 -12.95 -3.65
N CYS A 280 -8.19 -12.76 -4.43
CA CYS A 280 -8.13 -11.77 -5.51
C CYS A 280 -7.80 -12.40 -6.88
N GLN A 281 -8.16 -13.64 -7.11
CA GLN A 281 -7.72 -14.43 -8.28
C GLN A 281 -8.01 -13.75 -9.62
N ASP A 282 -9.25 -13.30 -9.85
CA ASP A 282 -9.66 -12.67 -11.12
C ASP A 282 -8.88 -11.38 -11.40
N ASP A 283 -8.69 -10.55 -10.35
CA ASP A 283 -7.96 -9.30 -10.44
C ASP A 283 -6.47 -9.54 -10.68
N LEU A 284 -5.87 -10.51 -9.97
CA LEU A 284 -4.47 -10.89 -10.15
C LEU A 284 -4.21 -11.48 -11.54
N GLN A 285 -5.10 -12.35 -12.05
CA GLN A 285 -4.99 -12.89 -13.41
C GLN A 285 -5.06 -11.80 -14.48
N PHE A 286 -5.96 -10.83 -14.30
CA PHE A 286 -6.05 -9.68 -15.18
C PHE A 286 -4.76 -8.86 -15.18
N LEU A 287 -4.23 -8.52 -14.01
CA LEU A 287 -3.00 -7.74 -13.88
C LEU A 287 -1.79 -8.51 -14.42
N ALA A 288 -1.70 -9.81 -14.15
CA ALA A 288 -0.66 -10.68 -14.73
C ALA A 288 -0.68 -10.64 -16.25
N LYS A 289 -1.85 -10.76 -16.86
CA LYS A 289 -2.01 -10.73 -18.32
C LYS A 289 -1.66 -9.38 -18.93
N MET A 290 -1.97 -8.28 -18.24
CA MET A 290 -1.85 -6.93 -18.81
C MET A 290 -0.49 -6.27 -18.53
N TYR A 291 0.14 -6.58 -17.39
CA TYR A 291 1.30 -5.81 -16.92
C TYR A 291 2.51 -6.66 -16.56
N ASP A 292 2.32 -7.85 -15.99
CA ASP A 292 3.43 -8.66 -15.47
C ASP A 292 3.15 -10.16 -15.54
N ALA A 293 3.50 -10.78 -16.65
CA ALA A 293 3.24 -12.22 -16.91
C ALA A 293 3.84 -13.15 -15.84
N GLU A 294 4.85 -12.70 -15.09
CA GLU A 294 5.50 -13.48 -14.03
C GLU A 294 4.85 -13.28 -12.65
N LEU A 295 3.86 -12.40 -12.52
CA LEU A 295 3.26 -11.99 -11.26
C LEU A 295 2.88 -13.17 -10.36
N ILE A 296 2.04 -14.06 -10.87
CA ILE A 296 1.53 -15.20 -10.08
C ILE A 296 2.66 -16.15 -9.66
N GLY A 297 3.61 -16.42 -10.57
CA GLY A 297 4.79 -17.24 -10.27
C GLY A 297 5.66 -16.63 -9.18
N ARG A 298 5.86 -15.32 -9.22
CA ARG A 298 6.63 -14.57 -8.22
C ARG A 298 5.95 -14.55 -6.85
N LEU A 299 4.62 -14.38 -6.79
CA LEU A 299 3.88 -14.44 -5.53
C LEU A 299 3.99 -15.84 -4.89
N LYS A 300 3.82 -16.90 -5.68
CA LYS A 300 3.99 -18.29 -5.22
C LYS A 300 5.42 -18.56 -4.75
N PHE A 301 6.41 -18.08 -5.49
CA PHE A 301 7.82 -18.21 -5.12
C PHE A 301 8.11 -17.72 -3.70
N VAL A 302 7.56 -16.56 -3.29
CA VAL A 302 7.76 -16.03 -1.93
C VAL A 302 7.06 -16.91 -0.89
N VAL A 303 5.86 -17.41 -1.18
CA VAL A 303 5.08 -18.23 -0.24
C VAL A 303 5.70 -19.60 -0.01
N GLU A 304 6.29 -20.18 -1.06
CA GLU A 304 6.79 -21.55 -1.07
C GLU A 304 8.25 -21.69 -0.59
N ASN A 305 8.98 -20.58 -0.43
CA ASN A 305 10.37 -20.60 -0.01
C ASN A 305 10.55 -20.01 1.41
N ASP A 306 11.44 -20.60 2.19
CA ASP A 306 11.93 -20.01 3.42
C ASP A 306 12.86 -18.84 3.10
N PHE A 307 12.82 -17.79 3.92
CA PHE A 307 13.67 -16.63 3.72
C PHE A 307 15.08 -16.89 4.26
N VAL A 308 16.08 -16.57 3.47
CA VAL A 308 17.48 -16.71 3.88
C VAL A 308 17.83 -15.64 4.91
N ARG A 309 18.41 -16.03 6.03
CA ARG A 309 19.00 -15.10 7.02
C ARG A 309 20.45 -14.84 6.61
N LEU A 310 20.80 -13.59 6.29
CA LEU A 310 22.10 -13.20 5.77
C LEU A 310 22.68 -12.06 6.60
N ASP A 311 23.91 -12.23 7.09
CA ASP A 311 24.64 -11.12 7.72
C ASP A 311 25.09 -10.09 6.66
N TYR A 312 25.01 -8.80 7.00
CA TYR A 312 25.39 -7.71 6.09
C TYR A 312 26.84 -7.87 5.61
N THR A 313 27.76 -8.23 6.50
CA THR A 313 29.17 -8.43 6.16
C THR A 313 29.35 -9.54 5.13
N GLU A 314 28.65 -10.67 5.32
CA GLU A 314 28.64 -11.76 4.35
C GLU A 314 27.99 -11.34 3.02
N GLY A 315 26.91 -10.54 3.09
CA GLY A 315 26.26 -9.98 1.90
C GLY A 315 27.20 -9.11 1.08
N ILE A 316 27.96 -8.24 1.72
CA ILE A 316 29.02 -7.44 1.05
C ILE A 316 30.06 -8.33 0.40
N ASP A 317 30.57 -9.35 1.11
CA ASP A 317 31.55 -10.30 0.58
C ASP A 317 31.05 -11.04 -0.67
N ILE A 318 29.77 -11.47 -0.66
CA ILE A 318 29.11 -12.09 -1.83
C ILE A 318 29.08 -11.14 -3.01
N LEU A 319 28.65 -9.90 -2.79
CA LEU A 319 28.57 -8.87 -3.84
C LEU A 319 29.96 -8.56 -4.43
N VAL A 320 30.96 -8.36 -3.61
CA VAL A 320 32.34 -8.09 -4.05
C VAL A 320 32.90 -9.25 -4.87
N ARG A 321 32.72 -10.50 -4.39
CA ARG A 321 33.21 -11.72 -5.08
C ARG A 321 32.40 -12.08 -6.32
N SER A 322 31.24 -11.47 -6.55
CA SER A 322 30.35 -11.80 -7.67
C SER A 322 30.95 -11.54 -9.05
N GLY A 323 31.94 -10.61 -9.12
CA GLY A 323 32.52 -10.13 -10.37
C GLY A 323 31.55 -9.30 -11.23
N VAL A 324 30.36 -8.98 -10.73
CA VAL A 324 29.37 -8.12 -11.41
C VAL A 324 29.80 -6.67 -11.29
N LYS A 325 29.79 -5.96 -12.39
CA LYS A 325 29.97 -4.51 -12.39
C LYS A 325 28.65 -3.84 -12.05
N PHE A 326 28.50 -3.42 -10.79
CA PHE A 326 27.37 -2.62 -10.33
C PHE A 326 27.52 -1.14 -10.73
N GLU A 327 26.42 -0.43 -10.82
CA GLU A 327 26.40 1.02 -11.06
C GLU A 327 26.94 1.78 -9.85
N PHE A 328 26.56 1.34 -8.63
CA PHE A 328 26.99 1.91 -7.37
C PHE A 328 28.10 1.06 -6.73
N PRO A 329 29.05 1.69 -5.99
CA PRO A 329 30.13 0.96 -5.35
C PRO A 329 29.63 0.01 -4.24
N VAL A 330 30.31 -1.11 -4.07
CA VAL A 330 30.07 -2.07 -2.99
C VAL A 330 31.26 -2.07 -2.06
N SER A 331 31.05 -1.63 -0.82
CA SER A 331 32.04 -1.76 0.26
C SER A 331 31.35 -1.79 1.61
N TRP A 332 32.01 -2.36 2.61
CA TRP A 332 31.48 -2.39 3.97
C TRP A 332 31.29 -0.96 4.50
N GLY A 333 30.17 -0.72 5.16
CA GLY A 333 29.81 0.60 5.69
C GLY A 333 28.94 1.47 4.76
N LEU A 334 28.70 1.03 3.51
CA LEU A 334 27.78 1.71 2.59
C LEU A 334 26.39 1.08 2.61
N ASP A 335 25.38 1.92 2.42
CA ASP A 335 24.00 1.45 2.25
C ASP A 335 23.84 0.73 0.91
N LEU A 336 23.15 -0.42 0.93
CA LEU A 336 22.91 -1.19 -0.29
C LEU A 336 21.88 -0.51 -1.17
N GLN A 337 22.17 -0.50 -2.48
CA GLN A 337 21.22 -0.01 -3.48
C GLN A 337 20.37 -1.16 -4.01
N SER A 338 19.22 -0.85 -4.58
CA SER A 338 18.28 -1.85 -5.09
C SER A 338 18.91 -2.87 -6.06
N GLU A 339 19.96 -2.53 -6.79
CA GLU A 339 20.66 -3.47 -7.67
C GLU A 339 21.44 -4.54 -6.89
N HIS A 340 22.03 -4.17 -5.73
CA HIS A 340 22.73 -5.07 -4.82
C HIS A 340 21.76 -6.05 -4.16
N GLU A 341 20.66 -5.52 -3.61
CA GLU A 341 19.61 -6.30 -2.97
C GLU A 341 18.99 -7.32 -3.94
N ARG A 342 18.66 -6.86 -5.14
CA ARG A 342 18.11 -7.74 -6.17
C ARG A 342 19.10 -8.80 -6.65
N TYR A 343 20.40 -8.49 -6.70
CA TYR A 343 21.41 -9.49 -7.01
C TYR A 343 21.40 -10.63 -5.99
N LEU A 344 21.37 -10.30 -4.68
CA LEU A 344 21.31 -11.29 -3.61
C LEU A 344 20.10 -12.18 -3.74
N VAL A 345 18.91 -11.59 -3.96
CA VAL A 345 17.63 -12.31 -4.04
C VAL A 345 17.46 -13.09 -5.34
N GLU A 346 17.70 -12.45 -6.50
CA GLU A 346 17.32 -12.99 -7.81
C GLU A 346 18.40 -13.87 -8.45
N ARG A 347 19.68 -13.59 -8.13
CA ARG A 347 20.81 -14.27 -8.78
C ARG A 347 21.55 -15.21 -7.87
N HIS A 348 21.90 -14.76 -6.65
CA HIS A 348 22.72 -15.53 -5.75
C HIS A 348 21.91 -16.59 -5.01
N PHE A 349 21.00 -16.21 -4.13
CA PHE A 349 20.22 -17.15 -3.31
C PHE A 349 19.02 -17.73 -4.04
N LYS A 350 18.43 -16.99 -4.97
CA LYS A 350 17.16 -17.34 -5.64
C LYS A 350 16.08 -17.66 -4.62
N LYS A 351 16.00 -16.85 -3.57
CA LYS A 351 15.05 -16.89 -2.46
C LYS A 351 14.90 -15.47 -1.88
N PRO A 352 13.79 -15.16 -1.18
CA PRO A 352 13.73 -13.96 -0.35
C PRO A 352 14.86 -13.97 0.70
N VAL A 353 15.38 -12.81 1.03
CA VAL A 353 16.52 -12.66 1.97
C VAL A 353 16.14 -11.70 3.09
N ILE A 354 16.48 -12.03 4.31
CA ILE A 354 16.49 -11.10 5.45
C ILE A 354 17.94 -10.77 5.73
N LEU A 355 18.33 -9.54 5.43
CA LEU A 355 19.68 -9.04 5.66
C LEU A 355 19.75 -8.38 7.04
N ILE A 356 20.73 -8.76 7.86
CA ILE A 356 20.81 -8.36 9.27
C ILE A 356 22.18 -7.79 9.63
N ASN A 357 22.28 -7.17 10.83
CA ASN A 357 23.55 -6.71 11.43
C ASN A 357 24.27 -5.65 10.58
N TYR A 358 23.54 -4.60 10.25
CA TYR A 358 24.09 -3.46 9.49
C TYR A 358 25.08 -2.62 10.29
N PRO A 359 26.01 -1.93 9.61
CA PRO A 359 26.85 -0.91 10.25
C PRO A 359 26.02 0.16 10.95
N LYS A 360 26.38 0.53 12.18
CA LYS A 360 25.60 1.48 12.99
C LYS A 360 25.53 2.88 12.38
N GLU A 361 26.53 3.27 11.58
CA GLU A 361 26.65 4.58 10.99
C GLU A 361 25.56 4.87 9.95
N ILE A 362 25.00 3.83 9.33
CA ILE A 362 23.96 3.94 8.29
C ILE A 362 22.55 3.58 8.80
N LYS A 363 22.39 3.37 10.10
CA LYS A 363 21.09 2.99 10.69
C LYS A 363 20.70 3.94 11.84
N ALA A 364 19.41 4.01 12.14
CA ALA A 364 18.81 4.94 13.09
C ALA A 364 19.29 4.71 14.55
N PHE A 365 19.15 5.74 15.37
CA PHE A 365 19.66 5.82 16.74
C PHE A 365 19.02 4.81 17.71
N TYR A 366 17.78 4.43 17.46
CA TYR A 366 17.01 3.55 18.35
C TYR A 366 17.33 2.07 18.21
N MET A 367 18.15 1.68 17.23
CA MET A 367 18.47 0.27 16.98
C MET A 367 19.49 -0.24 17.98
N LYS A 368 19.24 -1.42 18.55
CA LYS A 368 20.13 -2.07 19.52
C LYS A 368 21.50 -2.37 18.91
N GLN A 369 22.57 -1.93 19.60
CA GLN A 369 23.93 -2.23 19.17
C GLN A 369 24.32 -3.67 19.50
N ASN A 370 25.04 -4.32 18.58
CA ASN A 370 25.71 -5.59 18.84
C ASN A 370 26.93 -5.40 19.73
N ASP A 371 27.41 -6.49 20.34
CA ASP A 371 28.56 -6.46 21.24
C ASP A 371 29.89 -6.16 20.53
N ASP A 372 29.93 -6.21 19.21
CA ASP A 372 31.09 -5.80 18.39
C ASP A 372 31.33 -4.28 18.38
N GLY A 373 30.33 -3.48 18.84
CA GLY A 373 30.38 -2.02 18.88
C GLY A 373 30.36 -1.34 17.51
N LYS A 374 30.21 -2.09 16.42
CA LYS A 374 30.23 -1.61 15.03
C LYS A 374 28.91 -1.78 14.31
N THR A 375 28.14 -2.80 14.66
CA THR A 375 26.88 -3.14 14.00
C THR A 375 25.68 -2.99 14.92
N VAL A 376 24.50 -2.96 14.34
CA VAL A 376 23.21 -2.89 15.04
C VAL A 376 22.31 -4.05 14.62
N ARG A 377 21.41 -4.49 15.51
CA ARG A 377 20.43 -5.56 15.28
C ARG A 377 19.29 -5.08 14.37
N ALA A 378 19.66 -4.57 13.21
CA ALA A 378 18.74 -4.21 12.13
C ALA A 378 18.41 -5.42 11.29
N MET A 379 17.27 -5.37 10.60
CA MET A 379 16.88 -6.32 9.57
C MET A 379 16.19 -5.61 8.42
N ASP A 380 16.50 -5.98 7.18
CA ASP A 380 15.77 -5.59 5.98
C ASP A 380 15.32 -6.84 5.22
N VAL A 381 14.04 -6.96 4.92
CA VAL A 381 13.50 -8.07 4.12
C VAL A 381 13.53 -7.69 2.65
N LEU A 382 14.23 -8.49 1.85
CA LEU A 382 14.49 -8.23 0.45
C LEU A 382 13.67 -9.18 -0.44
N PHE A 383 12.94 -8.61 -1.39
CA PHE A 383 12.10 -9.33 -2.35
C PHE A 383 12.56 -9.13 -3.80
N PRO A 384 12.26 -10.10 -4.70
CA PRO A 384 12.56 -9.94 -6.12
C PRO A 384 11.80 -8.73 -6.71
N LYS A 385 12.40 -8.02 -7.68
CA LYS A 385 11.92 -6.80 -8.35
C LYS A 385 11.76 -5.57 -7.45
N ILE A 386 11.50 -5.75 -6.15
CA ILE A 386 11.27 -4.63 -5.21
C ILE A 386 12.55 -4.25 -4.48
N GLY A 387 13.39 -5.20 -4.08
CA GLY A 387 14.44 -4.99 -3.09
C GLY A 387 13.85 -4.97 -1.69
N GLU A 388 14.25 -4.04 -0.83
CA GLU A 388 13.71 -3.88 0.52
C GLU A 388 12.20 -3.66 0.51
N ILE A 389 11.45 -4.53 1.22
CA ILE A 389 9.99 -4.43 1.43
C ILE A 389 9.66 -4.15 2.89
N ILE A 390 10.44 -4.62 3.83
CA ILE A 390 10.37 -4.35 5.27
C ILE A 390 11.73 -3.88 5.74
N GLY A 391 11.75 -2.84 6.57
CA GLY A 391 12.89 -2.45 7.39
C GLY A 391 12.51 -2.55 8.86
N GLY A 392 13.38 -3.11 9.71
CA GLY A 392 13.10 -3.29 11.13
C GLY A 392 14.35 -3.44 11.99
N SER A 393 14.15 -3.61 13.29
CA SER A 393 15.23 -3.87 14.22
C SER A 393 14.75 -4.37 15.58
N GLN A 394 15.62 -4.95 16.34
CA GLN A 394 15.52 -4.92 17.80
C GLN A 394 15.84 -3.51 18.28
N ARG A 395 15.06 -3.02 19.26
CA ARG A 395 15.19 -1.66 19.81
C ARG A 395 16.18 -1.64 20.99
N GLU A 396 16.86 -0.50 21.19
CA GLU A 396 17.76 -0.38 22.35
C GLU A 396 16.95 -0.14 23.62
N GLU A 397 16.99 -1.10 24.53
CA GLU A 397 16.30 -1.06 25.81
C GLU A 397 17.15 -0.45 26.94
N ASN A 398 18.47 -0.31 26.74
CA ASN A 398 19.38 0.26 27.74
C ASN A 398 19.44 1.78 27.58
N LEU A 399 19.05 2.50 28.63
CA LEU A 399 19.00 3.97 28.65
C LEU A 399 20.36 4.62 28.35
N ASP A 400 21.44 4.12 28.95
CA ASP A 400 22.77 4.74 28.81
C ASP A 400 23.36 4.49 27.41
N LYS A 401 23.10 3.34 26.82
CA LYS A 401 23.46 3.06 25.42
C LYS A 401 22.67 3.92 24.46
N LEU A 402 21.36 4.03 24.66
CA LEU A 402 20.47 4.85 23.83
C LEU A 402 20.87 6.33 23.88
N ARG A 403 21.15 6.89 25.08
CA ARG A 403 21.59 8.28 25.21
C ARG A 403 22.90 8.57 24.48
N ARG A 404 23.89 7.68 24.63
CA ARG A 404 25.15 7.83 23.88
C ARG A 404 24.91 7.87 22.38
N ARG A 405 24.00 7.01 21.89
CA ARG A 405 23.71 6.95 20.47
C ARG A 405 22.97 8.20 19.99
N ILE A 406 22.03 8.73 20.76
CA ILE A 406 21.33 9.99 20.51
C ILE A 406 22.31 11.17 20.42
N GLU A 407 23.27 11.24 21.34
CA GLU A 407 24.33 12.23 21.33
C GLU A 407 25.23 12.12 20.08
N GLU A 408 25.65 10.87 19.72
CA GLU A 408 26.46 10.60 18.52
C GLU A 408 25.80 11.08 17.22
N VAL A 409 24.48 10.93 17.10
CA VAL A 409 23.72 11.32 15.88
C VAL A 409 23.17 12.75 15.95
N GLY A 410 23.29 13.42 17.09
CA GLY A 410 22.90 14.81 17.27
C GLY A 410 21.39 15.06 17.41
N VAL A 411 20.60 14.06 17.84
CA VAL A 411 19.17 14.24 18.13
C VAL A 411 19.02 14.95 19.48
N PRO A 412 18.25 16.07 19.57
CA PRO A 412 18.06 16.76 20.83
C PRO A 412 17.25 15.93 21.84
N GLU A 413 17.81 15.58 22.98
CA GLU A 413 17.14 14.79 24.04
C GLU A 413 15.79 15.43 24.47
N LYS A 414 15.72 16.76 24.47
CA LYS A 414 14.49 17.52 24.83
C LYS A 414 13.27 17.22 23.93
N ASP A 415 13.51 16.75 22.70
CA ASP A 415 12.44 16.49 21.73
C ASP A 415 11.89 15.06 21.85
N ILE A 416 12.64 14.17 22.51
CA ILE A 416 12.32 12.75 22.71
C ILE A 416 12.46 12.31 24.18
N TRP A 417 12.38 13.24 25.14
CA TRP A 417 12.52 12.95 26.58
C TRP A 417 11.54 11.87 27.07
N TRP A 418 10.32 11.90 26.60
CA TRP A 418 9.27 10.93 26.91
C TRP A 418 9.60 9.52 26.40
N TYR A 419 10.28 9.39 25.28
CA TYR A 419 10.77 8.12 24.73
C TYR A 419 11.90 7.53 25.62
N LEU A 420 12.80 8.38 26.12
CA LEU A 420 13.84 7.97 27.04
C LEU A 420 13.29 7.52 28.40
N ASP A 421 12.21 8.12 28.86
CA ASP A 421 11.59 7.76 30.14
C ASP A 421 11.06 6.31 30.14
N THR A 422 10.67 5.76 29.01
CA THR A 422 10.28 4.35 28.90
C THR A 422 11.44 3.38 29.17
N ARG A 423 12.69 3.85 29.00
CA ARG A 423 13.89 3.06 29.33
C ARG A 423 14.26 3.20 30.80
N ARG A 424 13.76 4.20 31.51
CA ARG A 424 13.95 4.35 32.95
C ARG A 424 13.01 3.48 33.77
N TRP A 425 11.80 3.26 33.28
CA TRP A 425 10.72 2.66 34.04
C TRP A 425 10.21 1.37 33.41
N GLY A 426 10.84 0.25 33.77
CA GLY A 426 10.38 -1.07 33.37
C GLY A 426 10.61 -1.37 31.88
N SER A 427 11.74 -0.96 31.37
CA SER A 427 12.15 -1.32 29.98
C SER A 427 12.25 -2.83 29.81
N ALA A 428 11.96 -3.31 28.61
CA ALA A 428 12.09 -4.70 28.22
C ALA A 428 12.72 -4.80 26.82
N PRO A 429 13.34 -5.93 26.46
CA PRO A 429 13.65 -6.22 25.07
C PRO A 429 12.40 -6.09 24.22
N HIS A 430 12.49 -5.41 23.08
CA HIS A 430 11.38 -5.26 22.14
C HIS A 430 11.89 -5.05 20.73
N SER A 431 11.08 -5.40 19.77
CA SER A 431 11.43 -5.37 18.35
C SER A 431 10.22 -4.94 17.53
N GLY A 432 10.49 -4.42 16.35
CA GLY A 432 9.45 -4.06 15.41
C GLY A 432 10.00 -3.82 14.01
N PHE A 433 9.08 -3.59 13.09
CA PHE A 433 9.44 -3.29 11.70
C PHE A 433 8.40 -2.39 11.04
N GLY A 434 8.79 -1.77 9.93
CA GLY A 434 7.92 -1.00 9.06
C GLY A 434 7.74 -1.67 7.71
N LEU A 435 6.49 -1.86 7.28
CA LEU A 435 6.10 -2.28 5.94
C LEU A 435 5.34 -1.16 5.24
N GLY A 436 5.87 -0.63 4.15
CA GLY A 436 5.15 0.31 3.30
C GLY A 436 3.99 -0.37 2.56
N PHE A 437 2.76 0.06 2.81
CA PHE A 437 1.58 -0.56 2.20
C PHE A 437 1.58 -0.47 0.67
N GLU A 438 1.92 0.68 0.12
CA GLU A 438 2.01 0.87 -1.33
C GLU A 438 3.14 0.04 -1.94
N ARG A 439 4.24 -0.19 -1.21
CA ARG A 439 5.33 -1.05 -1.68
C ARG A 439 4.89 -2.52 -1.73
N LEU A 440 4.13 -2.98 -0.72
CA LEU A 440 3.47 -4.28 -0.75
C LEU A 440 2.53 -4.41 -1.94
N LEU A 441 1.71 -3.37 -2.19
CA LEU A 441 0.77 -3.37 -3.32
C LEU A 441 1.46 -3.39 -4.67
N LEU A 442 2.59 -2.69 -4.85
CA LEU A 442 3.43 -2.83 -6.05
C LEU A 442 3.83 -4.28 -6.29
N PHE A 443 4.28 -4.96 -5.23
CA PHE A 443 4.68 -6.36 -5.32
C PHE A 443 3.51 -7.28 -5.67
N VAL A 444 2.38 -7.12 -4.97
CA VAL A 444 1.19 -7.99 -5.12
C VAL A 444 0.46 -7.74 -6.45
N THR A 445 0.45 -6.52 -6.96
CA THR A 445 -0.26 -6.18 -8.20
C THR A 445 0.60 -6.26 -9.46
N GLY A 446 1.93 -6.27 -9.34
CA GLY A 446 2.85 -6.20 -10.46
C GLY A 446 2.89 -4.85 -11.17
N MET A 447 2.29 -3.79 -10.58
CA MET A 447 2.35 -2.44 -11.13
C MET A 447 3.77 -1.87 -11.05
N GLY A 448 4.17 -1.10 -12.06
CA GLY A 448 5.54 -0.56 -12.16
C GLY A 448 5.76 0.78 -11.46
N ASN A 449 4.70 1.45 -10.99
CA ASN A 449 4.80 2.78 -10.37
C ASN A 449 3.87 2.89 -9.16
N ILE A 450 4.40 3.36 -8.04
CA ILE A 450 3.68 3.48 -6.77
C ILE A 450 2.46 4.40 -6.85
N ARG A 451 2.44 5.36 -7.78
CA ARG A 451 1.29 6.25 -8.05
C ARG A 451 0.07 5.50 -8.59
N ASP A 452 0.26 4.26 -9.03
CA ASP A 452 -0.80 3.44 -9.62
C ASP A 452 -1.41 2.45 -8.61
N VAL A 453 -0.93 2.44 -7.37
CA VAL A 453 -1.47 1.58 -6.30
C VAL A 453 -2.08 2.35 -5.14
N ILE A 454 -2.11 3.66 -5.22
CA ILE A 454 -2.81 4.56 -4.29
C ILE A 454 -3.93 5.30 -5.04
N PRO A 455 -5.10 5.56 -4.42
CA PRO A 455 -6.23 6.22 -5.11
C PRO A 455 -5.87 7.59 -5.69
N PHE A 456 -5.29 8.47 -4.88
CA PHE A 456 -4.94 9.85 -5.22
C PHE A 456 -3.49 10.13 -4.77
N PRO A 457 -2.49 9.98 -5.66
CA PRO A 457 -1.08 10.11 -5.30
C PRO A 457 -0.72 11.56 -4.95
N ARG A 458 0.10 11.73 -3.90
CA ARG A 458 0.74 12.99 -3.54
C ARG A 458 2.21 12.92 -3.93
N THR A 459 2.63 13.84 -4.79
CA THR A 459 4.01 13.91 -5.29
C THR A 459 4.43 15.37 -5.45
N PRO A 460 5.72 15.66 -5.60
CA PRO A 460 6.15 17.03 -5.88
C PRO A 460 5.34 17.66 -7.03
N LYS A 461 4.82 18.86 -6.79
CA LYS A 461 3.97 19.65 -7.70
C LYS A 461 2.62 19.02 -8.06
N ASN A 462 2.15 18.00 -7.33
CA ASN A 462 0.85 17.39 -7.55
C ASN A 462 0.14 17.07 -6.22
N ALA A 463 -0.95 17.79 -5.97
CA ALA A 463 -1.88 17.59 -4.87
C ALA A 463 -3.34 17.74 -5.33
N GLU A 464 -3.60 17.51 -6.64
CA GLU A 464 -4.94 17.54 -7.21
C GLU A 464 -5.79 16.36 -6.71
N PHE A 465 -7.08 16.60 -6.52
CA PHE A 465 -8.12 15.70 -5.99
C PHE A 465 -8.06 15.52 -4.45
#